data_2f1a8b5d727be89dff887deea7378228
#
_entry.id   2f1a8b5d727be89dff887deea7378228
#
_cell.length_a   1.000
_cell.length_b   1.000
_cell.length_c   1.000
_cell.angle_alpha   90.00
_cell.angle_beta   90.00
_cell.angle_gamma   90.00
#
_symmetry.space_group_name_H-M   'P 1'
#
loop_
_entity.id
_entity.type
_entity.pdbx_description
1 polymer ?
#
loop_
_entity_poly.entity_id
_entity_poly.type
_entity_poly.pdbx_seq_one_letter_code
_entity_poly.pdbx_strand_id
1 'polypeptide(L)'
;MAQEKWLIQPGETKVIDVDVVRKLKVGLVGGQIDIIGHDEPSARIEVHSVTGRELKVTIDGDALEIDHAQLRWDNFIEVFKTLRNNAKADVSVLVPRDVALKFGIVSAHALVSGLATDAKLSTVSGDLVVDGLTGALELN
;
A
#
# COMPACT_ATOMS: atom_id res chain seq x y z
N MET A 1 0.60 -7.66 22.17
CA MET A 1 1.11 -7.16 20.90
C MET A 1 0.50 -5.82 20.60
N ALA A 2 1.32 -4.86 20.21
CA ALA A 2 0.86 -3.53 19.92
C ALA A 2 0.14 -3.51 18.57
N GLN A 3 -1.06 -2.98 18.54
CA GLN A 3 -1.77 -2.69 17.31
C GLN A 3 -2.08 -1.19 17.30
N GLU A 4 -1.68 -0.53 16.23
CA GLU A 4 -2.00 0.87 16.02
C GLU A 4 -2.69 1.05 14.68
N LYS A 5 -3.57 2.04 14.63
CA LYS A 5 -4.37 2.31 13.45
C LYS A 5 -4.48 3.81 13.25
N TRP A 6 -4.27 4.25 12.02
CA TRP A 6 -4.42 5.63 11.60
C TRP A 6 -5.46 5.71 10.50
N LEU A 7 -6.39 6.65 10.63
CA LEU A 7 -7.34 6.98 9.57
C LEU A 7 -7.00 8.38 9.07
N ILE A 8 -6.62 8.46 7.80
CA ILE A 8 -6.27 9.71 7.15
C ILE A 8 -7.45 10.15 6.30
N GLN A 9 -8.05 11.27 6.66
CA GLN A 9 -9.23 11.79 6.00
C GLN A 9 -8.87 12.49 4.68
N PRO A 10 -9.81 12.57 3.73
CA PRO A 10 -9.58 13.36 2.53
C PRO A 10 -9.12 14.79 2.86
N GLY A 11 -8.06 15.23 2.17
CA GLY A 11 -7.44 16.53 2.41
C GLY A 11 -6.36 16.55 3.48
N GLU A 12 -6.15 15.43 4.20
CA GLU A 12 -5.10 15.34 5.21
C GLU A 12 -3.80 14.77 4.65
N THR A 13 -2.70 15.12 5.29
CA THR A 13 -1.39 14.50 5.05
C THR A 13 -0.89 13.87 6.35
N LYS A 14 -0.04 12.85 6.23
CA LYS A 14 0.47 12.15 7.41
C LYS A 14 1.82 11.51 7.12
N VAL A 15 2.70 11.51 8.12
CA VAL A 15 3.95 10.74 8.11
C VAL A 15 3.90 9.79 9.30
N ILE A 16 4.12 8.51 9.04
CA ILE A 16 4.07 7.45 10.06
C ILE A 16 5.40 6.70 10.02
N ASP A 17 6.08 6.61 11.14
CA ASP A 17 7.30 5.82 11.30
C ASP A 17 7.01 4.60 12.17
N VAL A 18 7.47 3.42 11.72
CA VAL A 18 7.28 2.15 12.41
C VAL A 18 8.66 1.48 12.59
N ASP A 19 8.92 0.95 13.78
CA ASP A 19 10.26 0.45 14.13
C ASP A 19 10.67 -0.82 13.39
N VAL A 20 9.74 -1.77 13.24
CA VAL A 20 10.02 -3.05 12.57
C VAL A 20 8.83 -3.44 11.72
N VAL A 21 9.08 -3.74 10.44
CA VAL A 21 8.07 -4.26 9.51
C VAL A 21 8.66 -5.45 8.77
N ARG A 22 7.94 -6.58 8.78
CA ARG A 22 8.32 -7.78 8.05
C ARG A 22 7.32 -8.15 6.96
N LYS A 23 6.09 -7.65 7.06
CA LYS A 23 5.03 -7.91 6.09
C LYS A 23 4.37 -6.59 5.71
N LEU A 24 4.13 -6.41 4.43
CA LEU A 24 3.41 -5.26 3.91
C LEU A 24 2.28 -5.73 3.01
N LYS A 25 1.07 -5.29 3.32
CA LYS A 25 -0.11 -5.53 2.49
C LYS A 25 -0.69 -4.19 2.08
N VAL A 26 -0.87 -4.00 0.79
CA VAL A 26 -1.41 -2.77 0.22
C VAL A 26 -2.64 -3.07 -0.61
N GLY A 27 -3.70 -2.30 -0.39
CA GLY A 27 -4.91 -2.37 -1.21
C GLY A 27 -5.41 -0.97 -1.52
N LEU A 28 -5.17 -0.47 -2.73
CA LEU A 28 -5.60 0.85 -3.15
C LEU A 28 -6.57 0.77 -4.32
N VAL A 29 -7.55 1.64 -4.33
CA VAL A 29 -8.46 1.79 -5.46
C VAL A 29 -7.85 2.67 -6.53
N GLY A 30 -7.46 3.88 -6.23
CA GLY A 30 -6.86 4.81 -7.17
C GLY A 30 -5.76 5.64 -6.55
N GLY A 31 -5.08 6.44 -7.38
CA GLY A 31 -3.99 7.29 -6.96
C GLY A 31 -2.63 6.74 -7.35
N GLN A 32 -1.66 6.91 -6.50
CA GLN A 32 -0.29 6.49 -6.74
C GLN A 32 0.35 5.96 -5.45
N ILE A 33 1.12 4.89 -5.58
CA ILE A 33 1.93 4.40 -4.46
C ILE A 33 3.33 4.05 -4.96
N ASP A 34 4.33 4.52 -4.21
CA ASP A 34 5.73 4.19 -4.43
C ASP A 34 6.21 3.36 -3.23
N ILE A 35 6.69 2.14 -3.50
CA ILE A 35 7.23 1.24 -2.48
C ILE A 35 8.71 1.07 -2.77
N ILE A 36 9.55 1.50 -1.84
CA ILE A 36 11.00 1.52 -2.01
C ILE A 36 11.65 0.74 -0.88
N GLY A 37 12.52 -0.22 -1.24
CA GLY A 37 13.28 -1.01 -0.28
C GLY A 37 14.49 -0.26 0.25
N HIS A 38 14.79 -0.41 1.54
CA HIS A 38 16.00 0.10 2.18
C HIS A 38 16.62 -0.96 3.10
N ASP A 39 17.79 -0.66 3.65
CA ASP A 39 18.55 -1.66 4.41
C ASP A 39 18.25 -1.67 5.90
N GLU A 40 17.25 -0.91 6.36
CA GLU A 40 16.86 -0.85 7.76
C GLU A 40 15.62 -1.69 8.03
N PRO A 41 15.40 -2.15 9.30
CA PRO A 41 14.20 -2.93 9.64
C PRO A 41 12.94 -2.08 9.77
N SER A 42 13.07 -0.76 9.80
CA SER A 42 11.97 0.18 9.98
C SER A 42 11.24 0.47 8.68
N ALA A 43 10.04 1.03 8.82
CA ALA A 43 9.26 1.52 7.68
C ALA A 43 8.83 2.96 7.92
N ARG A 44 8.71 3.71 6.82
CA ARG A 44 8.18 5.07 6.84
C ARG A 44 7.11 5.20 5.78
N ILE A 45 5.94 5.62 6.21
CA ILE A 45 4.79 5.84 5.33
C ILE A 45 4.54 7.34 5.25
N GLU A 46 4.61 7.90 4.04
CA GLU A 46 4.30 9.30 3.79
C GLU A 46 3.04 9.37 2.94
N VAL A 47 1.96 9.86 3.54
CA VAL A 47 0.70 10.08 2.84
C VAL A 47 0.66 11.53 2.39
N HIS A 48 0.76 11.73 1.07
CA HIS A 48 0.85 13.07 0.47
C HIS A 48 -0.52 13.66 0.18
N SER A 49 -1.48 12.82 -0.20
CA SER A 49 -2.85 13.26 -0.44
C SER A 49 -3.83 12.10 -0.29
N VAL A 50 -5.05 12.43 0.11
CA VAL A 50 -6.18 11.50 0.17
C VAL A 50 -7.39 12.23 -0.39
N THR A 51 -8.12 11.55 -1.29
CA THR A 51 -9.30 12.12 -1.96
C THR A 51 -10.40 11.07 -2.01
N GLY A 52 -11.62 11.49 -1.80
CA GLY A 52 -12.82 10.68 -1.97
C GLY A 52 -13.14 9.79 -0.77
N ARG A 53 -12.22 8.95 -0.35
CA ARG A 53 -12.40 8.02 0.77
C ARG A 53 -11.17 8.04 1.66
N GLU A 54 -11.38 7.84 2.95
CA GLU A 54 -10.29 7.82 3.92
C GLU A 54 -9.33 6.64 3.69
N LEU A 55 -8.07 6.87 3.99
CA LEU A 55 -7.01 5.87 3.92
C LEU A 55 -6.77 5.31 5.32
N LYS A 56 -6.73 3.98 5.42
CA LYS A 56 -6.45 3.30 6.68
C LYS A 56 -5.04 2.72 6.65
N VAL A 57 -4.25 3.02 7.67
CA VAL A 57 -2.94 2.43 7.90
C VAL A 57 -2.99 1.71 9.25
N THR A 58 -2.62 0.43 9.25
CA THR A 58 -2.67 -0.41 10.45
C THR A 58 -1.33 -1.12 10.61
N ILE A 59 -0.80 -1.13 11.82
CA ILE A 59 0.32 -1.98 12.19
C ILE A 59 -0.13 -2.94 13.28
N ASP A 60 0.09 -4.22 13.06
CA ASP A 60 -0.21 -5.28 14.01
C ASP A 60 1.06 -6.13 14.17
N GLY A 61 1.77 -5.94 15.29
CA GLY A 61 3.08 -6.54 15.46
C GLY A 61 4.07 -6.02 14.42
N ASP A 62 4.46 -6.87 13.47
CA ASP A 62 5.36 -6.54 12.37
C ASP A 62 4.66 -6.49 10.99
N ALA A 63 3.34 -6.59 10.97
CA ALA A 63 2.54 -6.58 9.75
C ALA A 63 1.91 -5.19 9.53
N LEU A 64 2.32 -4.54 8.45
CA LEU A 64 1.81 -3.23 8.05
C LEU A 64 0.78 -3.41 6.94
N GLU A 65 -0.37 -2.77 7.09
CA GLU A 65 -1.43 -2.81 6.09
C GLU A 65 -1.87 -1.39 5.74
N ILE A 66 -1.96 -1.11 4.45
CA ILE A 66 -2.42 0.18 3.92
C ILE A 66 -3.56 -0.11 2.95
N ASP A 67 -4.76 0.37 3.26
CA ASP A 67 -5.89 0.20 2.35
C ASP A 67 -6.89 1.36 2.46
N HIS A 68 -7.83 1.40 1.55
CA HIS A 68 -8.96 2.30 1.68
C HIS A 68 -9.94 1.75 2.71
N ALA A 69 -10.31 2.58 3.69
CA ALA A 69 -11.17 2.15 4.78
C ALA A 69 -12.53 1.65 4.28
N GLN A 70 -13.06 0.62 4.94
CA GLN A 70 -14.36 0.00 4.65
C GLN A 70 -14.45 -0.64 3.26
N LEU A 71 -13.34 -0.79 2.55
CA LEU A 71 -13.31 -1.47 1.27
C LEU A 71 -13.16 -2.98 1.48
N ARG A 72 -14.10 -3.76 0.96
CA ARG A 72 -14.00 -5.21 0.93
C ARG A 72 -13.63 -5.66 -0.47
N TRP A 73 -12.44 -6.23 -0.59
CA TRP A 73 -11.88 -6.63 -1.88
C TRP A 73 -12.58 -7.86 -2.47
N ASP A 74 -13.37 -8.58 -1.68
CA ASP A 74 -14.23 -9.68 -2.12
C ASP A 74 -15.57 -9.21 -2.68
N ASN A 75 -15.87 -7.92 -2.60
CA ASN A 75 -17.14 -7.36 -3.08
C ASN A 75 -16.89 -6.40 -4.25
N PHE A 76 -17.01 -6.93 -5.47
CA PHE A 76 -16.77 -6.16 -6.69
C PHE A 76 -17.72 -4.97 -6.86
N ILE A 77 -18.94 -5.07 -6.36
CA ILE A 77 -19.90 -3.96 -6.46
C ILE A 77 -19.41 -2.75 -5.66
N GLU A 78 -18.90 -2.97 -4.45
CA GLU A 78 -18.35 -1.88 -3.64
C GLU A 78 -17.08 -1.30 -4.25
N VAL A 79 -16.24 -2.12 -4.83
CA VAL A 79 -15.02 -1.67 -5.52
C VAL A 79 -15.41 -0.74 -6.68
N PHE A 80 -16.39 -1.12 -7.50
CA PHE A 80 -16.85 -0.28 -8.60
C PHE A 80 -17.47 1.03 -8.12
N LYS A 81 -18.26 1.00 -7.05
CA LYS A 81 -18.82 2.21 -6.45
C LYS A 81 -17.71 3.15 -5.95
N THR A 82 -16.67 2.59 -5.34
CA THR A 82 -15.52 3.34 -4.85
C THR A 82 -14.75 3.99 -5.99
N LEU A 83 -14.61 3.29 -7.13
CA LEU A 83 -14.03 3.86 -8.34
C LEU A 83 -14.80 5.09 -8.83
N ARG A 84 -16.13 5.04 -8.80
CA ARG A 84 -16.97 6.18 -9.20
C ARG A 84 -16.81 7.36 -8.27
N ASN A 85 -16.48 7.13 -7.01
CA ASN A 85 -16.27 8.18 -6.01
C ASN A 85 -14.86 8.75 -6.04
N ASN A 86 -14.03 8.35 -7.01
CA ASN A 86 -12.65 8.84 -7.17
C ASN A 86 -11.81 8.67 -5.90
N ALA A 87 -11.93 7.52 -5.23
CA ALA A 87 -11.10 7.23 -4.07
C ALA A 87 -9.64 7.12 -4.51
N LYS A 88 -8.82 8.08 -4.09
CA LYS A 88 -7.42 8.17 -4.48
C LYS A 88 -6.55 8.47 -3.28
N ALA A 89 -5.37 7.90 -3.27
CA ALA A 89 -4.35 8.23 -2.28
C ALA A 89 -2.98 8.29 -2.96
N ASP A 90 -2.19 9.26 -2.58
CA ASP A 90 -0.80 9.40 -3.03
C ASP A 90 0.09 9.11 -1.85
N VAL A 91 0.81 7.99 -1.91
CA VAL A 91 1.54 7.43 -0.77
C VAL A 91 2.94 7.00 -1.19
N SER A 92 3.94 7.32 -0.36
CA SER A 92 5.29 6.80 -0.50
C SER A 92 5.63 5.95 0.72
N VAL A 93 6.18 4.75 0.48
CA VAL A 93 6.49 3.80 1.54
C VAL A 93 7.94 3.34 1.42
N LEU A 94 8.73 3.57 2.48
CA LEU A 94 10.06 2.96 2.63
C LEU A 94 9.92 1.74 3.54
N VAL A 95 10.41 0.60 3.08
CA VAL A 95 10.29 -0.67 3.81
C VAL A 95 11.59 -1.46 3.72
N PRO A 96 11.82 -2.43 4.63
CA PRO A 96 12.97 -3.32 4.49
C PRO A 96 12.96 -4.06 3.15
N ARG A 97 14.14 -4.28 2.57
CA ARG A 97 14.26 -4.98 1.27
C ARG A 97 13.70 -6.38 1.30
N ASP A 98 13.69 -7.03 2.46
CA ASP A 98 13.22 -8.40 2.66
C ASP A 98 11.77 -8.50 3.13
N VAL A 99 11.04 -7.39 3.09
CA VAL A 99 9.61 -7.39 3.47
C VAL A 99 8.82 -8.31 2.56
N ALA A 100 7.92 -9.13 3.14
CA ALA A 100 7.00 -9.93 2.35
C ALA A 100 5.88 -9.02 1.83
N LEU A 101 5.80 -8.85 0.52
CA LEU A 101 4.87 -7.91 -0.11
C LEU A 101 3.68 -8.62 -0.73
N LYS A 102 2.48 -8.17 -0.36
CA LYS A 102 1.23 -8.51 -1.00
C LYS A 102 0.51 -7.21 -1.38
N PHE A 103 0.19 -7.05 -2.66
CA PHE A 103 -0.18 -5.77 -3.20
C PHE A 103 -1.34 -5.92 -4.18
N GLY A 104 -2.37 -5.13 -4.01
CA GLY A 104 -3.51 -5.11 -4.93
C GLY A 104 -3.93 -3.68 -5.22
N ILE A 105 -4.07 -3.35 -6.50
CA ILE A 105 -4.59 -2.06 -6.94
C ILE A 105 -5.69 -2.27 -7.97
N VAL A 106 -6.61 -1.31 -8.06
CA VAL A 106 -7.67 -1.35 -9.07
C VAL A 106 -7.31 -0.44 -10.24
N SER A 107 -7.16 0.85 -10.02
CA SER A 107 -6.80 1.82 -11.07
C SER A 107 -5.66 2.75 -10.64
N ALA A 108 -4.95 2.41 -9.59
CA ALA A 108 -3.81 3.19 -9.12
C ALA A 108 -2.58 2.95 -9.99
N HIS A 109 -1.64 3.87 -9.91
CA HIS A 109 -0.30 3.70 -10.46
C HIS A 109 0.65 3.30 -9.34
N ALA A 110 1.50 2.31 -9.57
CA ALA A 110 2.40 1.81 -8.56
C ALA A 110 3.83 1.67 -9.10
N LEU A 111 4.78 2.08 -8.25
CA LEU A 111 6.19 1.81 -8.46
C LEU A 111 6.69 0.98 -7.27
N VAL A 112 7.30 -0.17 -7.57
CA VAL A 112 7.92 -1.04 -6.58
C VAL A 112 9.39 -1.17 -6.94
N SER A 113 10.28 -0.80 -6.03
CA SER A 113 11.71 -0.71 -6.33
C SER A 113 12.56 -1.19 -5.16
N GLY A 114 13.65 -1.87 -5.47
CA GLY A 114 14.69 -2.20 -4.50
C GLY A 114 14.33 -3.29 -3.49
N LEU A 115 13.40 -4.18 -3.80
CA LEU A 115 13.06 -5.29 -2.92
C LEU A 115 13.86 -6.55 -3.24
N ALA A 116 14.22 -7.30 -2.21
CA ALA A 116 14.93 -8.58 -2.29
C ALA A 116 14.07 -9.65 -1.63
N THR A 117 12.88 -9.86 -2.15
CA THR A 117 11.87 -10.75 -1.56
C THR A 117 10.89 -11.23 -2.63
N ASP A 118 10.10 -12.24 -2.27
CA ASP A 118 9.00 -12.68 -3.11
C ASP A 118 7.83 -11.69 -2.98
N ALA A 119 7.20 -11.36 -4.10
CA ALA A 119 6.12 -10.39 -4.12
C ALA A 119 4.93 -10.92 -4.92
N LYS A 120 3.72 -10.65 -4.41
CA LYS A 120 2.46 -10.91 -5.12
C LYS A 120 1.82 -9.57 -5.45
N LEU A 121 1.65 -9.31 -6.74
CA LEU A 121 1.14 -8.05 -7.25
C LEU A 121 -0.08 -8.29 -8.11
N SER A 122 -1.15 -7.56 -7.86
CA SER A 122 -2.40 -7.66 -8.61
C SER A 122 -2.87 -6.28 -9.04
N THR A 123 -3.31 -6.15 -10.29
CA THR A 123 -3.89 -4.91 -10.80
C THR A 123 -5.06 -5.22 -11.73
N VAL A 124 -6.08 -4.37 -11.70
CA VAL A 124 -7.22 -4.49 -12.61
C VAL A 124 -7.01 -3.64 -13.85
N SER A 125 -6.73 -2.36 -13.70
CA SER A 125 -6.55 -1.44 -14.82
C SER A 125 -5.47 -0.38 -14.58
N GLY A 126 -4.72 -0.49 -13.50
CA GLY A 126 -3.65 0.47 -13.19
C GLY A 126 -2.33 0.11 -13.85
N ASP A 127 -1.38 1.00 -13.76
CA ASP A 127 -0.01 0.80 -14.23
C ASP A 127 0.87 0.36 -13.06
N LEU A 128 1.68 -0.65 -13.31
CA LEU A 128 2.60 -1.18 -12.32
C LEU A 128 4.00 -1.22 -12.91
N VAL A 129 4.94 -0.56 -12.26
CA VAL A 129 6.36 -0.58 -12.61
C VAL A 129 7.13 -1.25 -11.48
N VAL A 130 7.87 -2.31 -11.79
CA VAL A 130 8.71 -3.02 -10.83
C VAL A 130 10.15 -2.91 -11.30
N ASP A 131 11.02 -2.40 -10.43
CA ASP A 131 12.43 -2.20 -10.72
C ASP A 131 13.29 -2.72 -9.57
N GLY A 132 14.39 -3.41 -9.91
CA GLY A 132 15.34 -3.88 -8.93
C GLY A 132 14.79 -4.92 -7.95
N LEU A 133 13.85 -5.75 -8.40
CA LEU A 133 13.31 -6.84 -7.59
C LEU A 133 14.20 -8.08 -7.74
N THR A 134 14.72 -8.59 -6.61
CA THR A 134 15.39 -9.89 -6.56
C THR A 134 14.54 -10.82 -5.71
N GLY A 135 13.98 -11.84 -6.32
CA GLY A 135 13.03 -12.76 -5.70
C GLY A 135 11.98 -13.20 -6.71
N ALA A 136 11.05 -14.04 -6.29
CA ALA A 136 9.98 -14.50 -7.15
C ALA A 136 8.88 -13.43 -7.24
N LEU A 137 8.42 -13.15 -8.45
CA LEU A 137 7.36 -12.20 -8.71
C LEU A 137 6.13 -12.94 -9.25
N GLU A 138 5.00 -12.77 -8.59
CA GLU A 138 3.71 -13.29 -9.06
C GLU A 138 2.82 -12.12 -9.42
N LEU A 139 2.39 -12.06 -10.70
CA LEU A 139 1.51 -11.02 -11.23
C LEU A 139 0.16 -11.62 -11.62
N ASN A 140 -0.90 -10.94 -11.23
CA ASN A 140 -2.27 -11.31 -11.60
C ASN A 140 -2.99 -10.15 -12.27
#